data_e1b8acdc42be4fb0b162bd9a926ec404
#
_entry.id   e1b8acdc42be4fb0b162bd9a926ec404
#
_cell.length_a   1.000
_cell.length_b   1.000
_cell.length_c   1.000
_cell.angle_alpha   90.00
_cell.angle_beta   90.00
_cell.angle_gamma   90.00
#
_symmetry.space_group_name_H-M   'P 1'
#
loop_
_entity.id
_entity.type
_entity.pdbx_description
1 polymer ?
#
loop_
_entity_poly.entity_id
_entity_poly.type
_entity_poly.pdbx_seq_one_letter_code
_entity_poly.pdbx_strand_id
1 'polypeptide(L)'
;LKEAQKTAQNSPKINLSLAKHHQMKFDNVSALLVLAKSYPDYAQMFPEEMGREEWEIFYPHMAWDQIAKWSRARNLDIYKVAGLIRQESVFNPSARSSANAYGLMQLLLPTAQQTARKFGSASPVRSAADLFNPALNIELGTAYMREQLDRYGRIE
;
A
#
# COMPACT_ATOMS: atom_id res chain seq x y z
N LEU A 1 -18.93 -3.65 32.30
CA LEU A 1 -18.94 -3.67 30.83
C LEU A 1 -18.03 -2.56 30.22
N LYS A 2 -18.18 -1.29 30.63
CA LYS A 2 -17.37 -0.16 30.09
C LYS A 2 -15.88 -0.28 30.44
N GLU A 3 -15.51 -0.77 31.62
CA GLU A 3 -14.11 -1.01 31.99
C GLU A 3 -13.52 -2.22 31.25
N ALA A 4 -14.29 -3.31 31.11
CA ALA A 4 -13.88 -4.45 30.30
C ALA A 4 -13.70 -4.09 28.82
N GLN A 5 -14.53 -3.20 28.26
CA GLN A 5 -14.33 -2.66 26.92
C GLN A 5 -13.06 -1.81 26.80
N LYS A 6 -12.74 -0.98 27.80
CA LYS A 6 -11.49 -0.18 27.82
C LYS A 6 -10.25 -1.07 27.90
N THR A 7 -10.28 -2.11 28.74
CA THR A 7 -9.17 -3.08 28.87
C THR A 7 -9.03 -3.93 27.60
N ALA A 8 -10.16 -4.31 26.97
CA ALA A 8 -10.16 -5.04 25.70
C ALA A 8 -9.66 -4.18 24.51
N GLN A 9 -9.92 -2.87 24.52
CA GLN A 9 -9.50 -1.98 23.43
C GLN A 9 -7.98 -1.90 23.22
N ASN A 10 -7.19 -2.16 24.27
CA ASN A 10 -5.73 -2.14 24.21
C ASN A 10 -5.09 -3.52 24.31
N SER A 11 -5.88 -4.59 24.29
CA SER A 11 -5.35 -5.97 24.32
C SER A 11 -4.70 -6.32 22.99
N PRO A 12 -3.37 -6.61 22.93
CA PRO A 12 -2.68 -6.98 21.69
C PRO A 12 -3.32 -8.17 20.98
N LYS A 13 -3.75 -9.19 21.73
CA LYS A 13 -4.38 -10.40 21.17
C LYS A 13 -5.73 -10.11 20.52
N ILE A 14 -6.57 -9.28 21.15
CA ILE A 14 -7.88 -8.90 20.60
C ILE A 14 -7.67 -8.02 19.37
N ASN A 15 -6.80 -7.02 19.46
CA ASN A 15 -6.53 -6.12 18.36
C ASN A 15 -5.87 -6.83 17.16
N LEU A 16 -5.00 -7.82 17.41
CA LEU A 16 -4.44 -8.67 16.34
C LEU A 16 -5.54 -9.49 15.65
N SER A 17 -6.45 -10.11 16.41
CA SER A 17 -7.55 -10.88 15.85
C SER A 17 -8.50 -10.02 15.02
N LEU A 18 -8.83 -8.81 15.49
CA LEU A 18 -9.64 -7.85 14.75
C LEU A 18 -8.92 -7.34 13.50
N ALA A 19 -7.63 -7.06 13.59
CA ALA A 19 -6.83 -6.63 12.46
C ALA A 19 -6.76 -7.70 11.36
N LYS A 20 -6.56 -8.97 11.73
CA LYS A 20 -6.64 -10.10 10.79
C LYS A 20 -8.01 -10.20 10.12
N HIS A 21 -9.10 -10.00 10.88
CA HIS A 21 -10.45 -9.99 10.31
C HIS A 21 -10.63 -8.87 9.27
N HIS A 22 -10.07 -7.67 9.51
CA HIS A 22 -10.06 -6.60 8.52
C HIS A 22 -9.22 -6.94 7.30
N GLN A 23 -8.02 -7.54 7.48
CA GLN A 23 -7.19 -7.97 6.36
C GLN A 23 -7.89 -9.00 5.45
N MET A 24 -8.66 -9.93 6.03
CA MET A 24 -9.45 -10.90 5.24
C MET A 24 -10.47 -10.22 4.33
N LYS A 25 -10.88 -8.99 4.63
CA LYS A 25 -11.77 -8.15 3.82
C LYS A 25 -11.02 -7.16 2.94
N PHE A 26 -9.69 -7.27 2.84
CA PHE A 26 -8.81 -6.32 2.17
C PHE A 26 -8.88 -4.88 2.73
N ASP A 27 -9.38 -4.72 3.96
CA ASP A 27 -9.43 -3.45 4.67
C ASP A 27 -8.16 -3.27 5.53
N ASN A 28 -7.04 -3.08 4.85
CA ASN A 28 -5.72 -2.95 5.50
C ASN A 28 -5.62 -1.67 6.34
N VAL A 29 -6.37 -0.62 6.00
CA VAL A 29 -6.39 0.62 6.79
C VAL A 29 -6.98 0.38 8.17
N SER A 30 -8.18 -0.24 8.24
CA SER A 30 -8.80 -0.57 9.53
C SER A 30 -7.96 -1.60 10.31
N ALA A 31 -7.34 -2.57 9.62
CA ALA A 31 -6.43 -3.52 10.26
C ALA A 31 -5.27 -2.81 10.97
N LEU A 32 -4.60 -1.89 10.27
CA LEU A 32 -3.52 -1.09 10.83
C LEU A 32 -3.99 -0.22 12.00
N LEU A 33 -5.09 0.51 11.84
CA LEU A 33 -5.62 1.42 12.87
C LEU A 33 -6.03 0.68 14.15
N VAL A 34 -6.60 -0.52 14.03
CA VAL A 34 -6.97 -1.34 15.20
C VAL A 34 -5.72 -1.82 15.92
N LEU A 35 -4.73 -2.34 15.19
CA LEU A 35 -3.51 -2.86 15.78
C LEU A 35 -2.63 -1.76 16.39
N ALA A 36 -2.60 -0.57 15.79
CA ALA A 36 -1.87 0.59 16.29
C ALA A 36 -2.30 1.03 17.71
N LYS A 37 -3.50 0.68 18.16
CA LYS A 37 -3.94 0.92 19.54
C LYS A 37 -3.08 0.17 20.57
N SER A 38 -2.54 -1.00 20.18
CA SER A 38 -1.65 -1.80 21.03
C SER A 38 -0.17 -1.49 20.81
N TYR A 39 0.16 -0.89 19.68
CA TYR A 39 1.54 -0.56 19.28
C TYR A 39 1.60 0.90 18.76
N PRO A 40 1.43 1.91 19.63
CA PRO A 40 1.37 3.31 19.21
C PRO A 40 2.65 3.79 18.51
N ASP A 41 3.80 3.23 18.91
CA ASP A 41 5.12 3.58 18.38
C ASP A 41 5.61 2.62 17.29
N TYR A 42 4.71 1.86 16.66
CA TYR A 42 5.07 0.81 15.69
C TYR A 42 6.01 1.28 14.56
N ALA A 43 5.93 2.56 14.18
CA ALA A 43 6.78 3.11 13.12
C ALA A 43 8.25 3.28 13.53
N GLN A 44 8.55 3.20 14.84
CA GLN A 44 9.89 3.28 15.41
C GLN A 44 10.41 1.93 15.92
N MET A 45 9.55 0.90 15.88
CA MET A 45 9.89 -0.46 16.35
C MET A 45 10.64 -1.24 15.28
N PHE A 46 11.49 -2.15 15.75
CA PHE A 46 12.15 -3.14 14.90
C PHE A 46 11.32 -4.44 14.80
N PRO A 47 11.55 -5.26 13.76
CA PRO A 47 10.81 -6.53 13.60
C PRO A 47 10.88 -7.45 14.82
N GLU A 48 11.98 -7.41 15.56
CA GLU A 48 12.24 -8.24 16.75
C GLU A 48 11.43 -7.81 17.99
N GLU A 49 10.90 -6.58 17.97
CA GLU A 49 10.16 -5.98 19.10
C GLU A 49 8.65 -6.28 19.04
N MET A 50 8.18 -6.87 17.94
CA MET A 50 6.79 -7.31 17.79
C MET A 50 6.72 -8.69 17.15
N GLY A 51 5.56 -9.33 17.23
CA GLY A 51 5.35 -10.61 16.57
C GLY A 51 5.35 -10.48 15.03
N ARG A 52 5.69 -11.58 14.36
CA ARG A 52 5.70 -11.64 12.90
C ARG A 52 4.34 -11.28 12.28
N GLU A 53 3.26 -11.73 12.92
CA GLU A 53 1.89 -11.48 12.44
C GLU A 53 1.51 -10.00 12.53
N GLU A 54 1.91 -9.34 13.62
CA GLU A 54 1.73 -7.90 13.80
C GLU A 54 2.55 -7.11 12.78
N TRP A 55 3.81 -7.52 12.57
CA TRP A 55 4.68 -6.92 11.57
C TRP A 55 4.09 -6.98 10.16
N GLU A 56 3.56 -8.14 9.76
CA GLU A 56 2.93 -8.34 8.44
C GLU A 56 1.67 -7.49 8.24
N ILE A 57 1.00 -7.05 9.32
CA ILE A 57 -0.12 -6.11 9.25
C ILE A 57 0.37 -4.67 9.04
N PHE A 58 1.40 -4.26 9.77
CA PHE A 58 1.97 -2.92 9.63
C PHE A 58 2.73 -2.73 8.32
N TYR A 59 3.37 -3.79 7.82
CA TYR A 59 4.23 -3.79 6.63
C TYR A 59 3.86 -4.95 5.68
N PRO A 60 2.70 -4.87 5.00
CA PRO A 60 2.26 -5.92 4.09
C PRO A 60 3.23 -6.10 2.91
N HIS A 61 3.40 -7.34 2.46
CA HIS A 61 4.26 -7.69 1.31
C HIS A 61 3.44 -8.12 0.07
N MET A 62 2.23 -7.60 -0.08
CA MET A 62 1.39 -7.91 -1.23
C MET A 62 2.04 -7.45 -2.54
N ALA A 63 1.90 -8.27 -3.59
CA ALA A 63 2.40 -8.00 -4.94
C ALA A 63 3.92 -7.76 -5.03
N TRP A 64 4.71 -8.34 -4.11
CA TRP A 64 6.16 -8.13 -4.03
C TRP A 64 6.88 -8.46 -5.32
N ASP A 65 6.48 -9.53 -6.02
CA ASP A 65 7.07 -9.92 -7.30
C ASP A 65 6.90 -8.83 -8.37
N GLN A 66 5.73 -8.18 -8.41
CA GLN A 66 5.46 -7.08 -9.34
C GLN A 66 6.26 -5.83 -8.95
N ILE A 67 6.34 -5.53 -7.66
CA ILE A 67 7.16 -4.41 -7.14
C ILE A 67 8.63 -4.64 -7.51
N ALA A 68 9.16 -5.83 -7.25
CA ALA A 68 10.56 -6.18 -7.58
C ALA A 68 10.83 -6.10 -9.09
N LYS A 69 9.94 -6.67 -9.91
CA LYS A 69 10.05 -6.66 -11.38
C LYS A 69 10.14 -5.24 -11.92
N TRP A 70 9.16 -4.40 -11.56
CA TRP A 70 9.07 -3.06 -12.15
C TRP A 70 10.03 -2.05 -11.54
N SER A 71 10.40 -2.21 -10.26
CA SER A 71 11.48 -1.42 -9.65
C SER A 71 12.80 -1.64 -10.37
N ARG A 72 13.17 -2.90 -10.64
CA ARG A 72 14.39 -3.22 -11.41
C ARG A 72 14.32 -2.65 -12.83
N ALA A 73 13.21 -2.87 -13.54
CA ALA A 73 13.03 -2.41 -14.91
C ALA A 73 13.11 -0.88 -15.06
N ARG A 74 12.79 -0.14 -13.99
CA ARG A 74 12.77 1.33 -13.95
C ARG A 74 13.94 1.94 -13.18
N ASN A 75 14.91 1.13 -12.74
CA ASN A 75 16.04 1.57 -11.90
C ASN A 75 15.55 2.35 -10.66
N LEU A 76 14.59 1.78 -9.95
CA LEU A 76 14.02 2.29 -8.71
C LEU A 76 14.43 1.39 -7.54
N ASP A 77 14.59 1.99 -6.36
CA ASP A 77 14.75 1.25 -5.13
C ASP A 77 13.44 0.56 -4.75
N ILE A 78 13.48 -0.77 -4.55
CA ILE A 78 12.30 -1.60 -4.27
C ILE A 78 11.61 -1.18 -2.96
N TYR A 79 12.40 -0.80 -1.95
CA TYR A 79 11.87 -0.41 -0.64
C TYR A 79 11.22 0.97 -0.68
N LYS A 80 11.74 1.88 -1.50
CA LYS A 80 11.09 3.18 -1.74
C LYS A 80 9.75 3.01 -2.46
N VAL A 81 9.68 2.14 -3.45
CA VAL A 81 8.40 1.82 -4.14
C VAL A 81 7.41 1.20 -3.17
N ALA A 82 7.85 0.21 -2.35
CA ALA A 82 6.99 -0.40 -1.34
C ALA A 82 6.54 0.61 -0.27
N GLY A 83 7.42 1.49 0.18
CA GLY A 83 7.11 2.57 1.12
C GLY A 83 6.07 3.53 0.56
N LEU A 84 6.17 3.91 -0.71
CA LEU A 84 5.17 4.73 -1.39
C LEU A 84 3.80 4.02 -1.44
N ILE A 85 3.75 2.75 -1.87
CA ILE A 85 2.51 1.97 -1.90
C ILE A 85 1.87 1.89 -0.50
N ARG A 86 2.69 1.69 0.54
CA ARG A 86 2.20 1.68 1.91
C ARG A 86 1.58 3.02 2.31
N GLN A 87 2.19 4.12 1.95
CA GLN A 87 1.68 5.46 2.25
C GLN A 87 0.41 5.78 1.46
N GLU A 88 0.35 5.39 0.19
CA GLU A 88 -0.76 5.72 -0.70
C GLU A 88 -2.02 4.88 -0.43
N SER A 89 -1.89 3.60 -0.12
CA SER A 89 -3.03 2.69 -0.05
C SER A 89 -3.00 1.69 1.10
N VAL A 90 -1.92 1.66 1.90
CA VAL A 90 -1.65 0.57 2.85
C VAL A 90 -1.78 -0.81 2.18
N PHE A 91 -1.26 -0.92 0.94
CA PHE A 91 -1.37 -2.12 0.11
C PHE A 91 -2.81 -2.58 -0.18
N ASN A 92 -3.80 -1.68 -0.16
CA ASN A 92 -5.15 -2.00 -0.56
C ASN A 92 -5.31 -1.80 -2.08
N PRO A 93 -5.47 -2.88 -2.87
CA PRO A 93 -5.60 -2.77 -4.33
C PRO A 93 -6.91 -2.10 -4.75
N SER A 94 -7.92 -2.09 -3.89
CA SER A 94 -9.22 -1.46 -4.13
C SER A 94 -9.33 -0.04 -3.57
N ALA A 95 -8.20 0.55 -3.15
CA ALA A 95 -8.18 1.90 -2.59
C ALA A 95 -8.65 2.93 -3.62
N ARG A 96 -9.51 3.84 -3.17
CA ARG A 96 -9.97 5.01 -3.92
C ARG A 96 -9.95 6.22 -3.01
N SER A 97 -9.27 7.29 -3.44
CA SER A 97 -9.28 8.56 -2.71
C SER A 97 -10.47 9.45 -3.10
N SER A 98 -10.72 10.49 -2.30
CA SER A 98 -11.69 11.54 -2.62
C SER A 98 -11.33 12.33 -3.89
N ALA A 99 -10.04 12.36 -4.25
CA ALA A 99 -9.53 12.98 -5.46
C ALA A 99 -9.60 12.06 -6.71
N ASN A 100 -10.27 10.89 -6.62
CA ASN A 100 -10.35 9.89 -7.67
C ASN A 100 -8.98 9.34 -8.11
N ALA A 101 -8.10 9.09 -7.14
CA ALA A 101 -6.91 8.27 -7.33
C ALA A 101 -7.23 6.81 -6.97
N TYR A 102 -6.64 5.83 -7.68
CA TYR A 102 -7.06 4.44 -7.64
C TYR A 102 -5.88 3.47 -7.45
N GLY A 103 -6.13 2.41 -6.67
CA GLY A 103 -5.27 1.27 -6.53
C GLY A 103 -4.04 1.49 -5.65
N LEU A 104 -3.07 0.59 -5.75
CA LEU A 104 -1.91 0.52 -4.85
C LEU A 104 -1.07 1.79 -4.82
N MET A 105 -0.81 2.40 -5.98
CA MET A 105 0.01 3.62 -6.12
C MET A 105 -0.83 4.88 -6.36
N GLN A 106 -2.14 4.82 -6.09
CA GLN A 106 -3.09 5.94 -6.15
C GLN A 106 -2.96 6.77 -7.43
N LEU A 107 -3.11 6.12 -8.58
CA LEU A 107 -3.04 6.76 -9.88
C LEU A 107 -4.36 7.43 -10.27
N LEU A 108 -4.28 8.64 -10.78
CA LEU A 108 -5.39 9.28 -11.48
C LEU A 108 -5.56 8.63 -12.86
N LEU A 109 -6.79 8.43 -13.31
CA LEU A 109 -7.06 7.81 -14.62
C LEU A 109 -6.40 8.55 -15.80
N PRO A 110 -6.44 9.89 -15.91
CA PRO A 110 -5.75 10.58 -16.99
C PRO A 110 -4.23 10.38 -16.97
N THR A 111 -3.63 10.39 -15.77
CA THR A 111 -2.19 10.15 -15.57
C THR A 111 -1.82 8.73 -16.02
N ALA A 112 -2.57 7.73 -15.59
CA ALA A 112 -2.35 6.34 -15.98
C ALA A 112 -2.47 6.13 -17.49
N GLN A 113 -3.46 6.73 -18.12
CA GLN A 113 -3.65 6.68 -19.57
C GLN A 113 -2.51 7.36 -20.33
N GLN A 114 -2.03 8.50 -19.85
CA GLN A 114 -0.89 9.20 -20.45
C GLN A 114 0.39 8.38 -20.30
N THR A 115 0.63 7.83 -19.11
CA THR A 115 1.79 6.97 -18.82
C THR A 115 1.77 5.71 -19.70
N ALA A 116 0.62 5.05 -19.84
CA ALA A 116 0.45 3.89 -20.70
C ALA A 116 0.74 4.21 -22.18
N ARG A 117 0.30 5.36 -22.67
CA ARG A 117 0.61 5.83 -24.04
C ARG A 117 2.10 6.09 -24.24
N LYS A 118 2.77 6.63 -23.23
CA LYS A 118 4.19 7.04 -23.33
C LYS A 118 5.15 5.85 -23.19
N PHE A 119 4.88 4.95 -22.25
CA PHE A 119 5.81 3.87 -21.87
C PHE A 119 5.32 2.48 -22.28
N GLY A 120 4.10 2.38 -22.81
CA GLY A 120 3.43 1.11 -23.00
C GLY A 120 2.83 0.56 -21.72
N SER A 121 1.97 -0.44 -21.85
CA SER A 121 1.45 -1.22 -20.72
C SER A 121 1.03 -2.62 -21.20
N ALA A 122 1.12 -3.60 -20.28
CA ALA A 122 0.71 -4.98 -20.57
C ALA A 122 -0.79 -5.11 -20.84
N SER A 123 -1.60 -4.18 -20.34
CA SER A 123 -3.05 -4.13 -20.53
C SER A 123 -3.52 -2.70 -20.79
N PRO A 124 -4.60 -2.53 -21.58
CA PRO A 124 -5.12 -1.19 -21.86
C PRO A 124 -5.77 -0.57 -20.61
N VAL A 125 -5.61 0.76 -20.47
CA VAL A 125 -6.26 1.56 -19.42
C VAL A 125 -7.48 2.26 -20.02
N ARG A 126 -8.65 1.65 -19.88
CA ARG A 126 -9.92 2.16 -20.42
C ARG A 126 -10.74 2.92 -19.39
N SER A 127 -10.69 2.45 -18.14
CA SER A 127 -11.50 2.96 -17.04
C SER A 127 -10.72 2.95 -15.73
N ALA A 128 -11.27 3.62 -14.72
CA ALA A 128 -10.73 3.58 -13.36
C ALA A 128 -10.72 2.16 -12.76
N ALA A 129 -11.64 1.29 -13.17
CA ALA A 129 -11.69 -0.09 -12.70
C ALA A 129 -10.43 -0.90 -13.06
N ASP A 130 -9.78 -0.57 -14.18
CA ASP A 130 -8.55 -1.24 -14.60
C ASP A 130 -7.39 -0.97 -13.62
N LEU A 131 -7.42 0.18 -12.94
CA LEU A 131 -6.40 0.59 -11.97
C LEU A 131 -6.48 -0.15 -10.63
N PHE A 132 -7.53 -0.93 -10.39
CA PHE A 132 -7.59 -1.85 -9.25
C PHE A 132 -6.81 -3.16 -9.50
N ASN A 133 -6.35 -3.40 -10.72
CA ASN A 133 -5.43 -4.50 -11.00
C ASN A 133 -4.04 -4.17 -10.44
N PRO A 134 -3.52 -4.93 -9.45
CA PRO A 134 -2.25 -4.65 -8.82
C PRO A 134 -1.08 -4.61 -9.79
N ALA A 135 -1.01 -5.56 -10.72
CA ALA A 135 0.08 -5.65 -11.69
C ALA A 135 0.14 -4.42 -12.61
N LEU A 136 -1.00 -4.02 -13.17
CA LEU A 136 -1.11 -2.85 -14.03
C LEU A 136 -0.84 -1.55 -13.26
N ASN A 137 -1.36 -1.44 -12.04
CA ASN A 137 -1.19 -0.26 -11.21
C ASN A 137 0.30 -0.04 -10.84
N ILE A 138 1.02 -1.11 -10.47
CA ILE A 138 2.46 -1.05 -10.15
C ILE A 138 3.27 -0.77 -11.42
N GLU A 139 2.95 -1.40 -12.55
CA GLU A 139 3.61 -1.15 -13.85
C GLU A 139 3.59 0.33 -14.21
N LEU A 140 2.41 0.93 -14.20
CA LEU A 140 2.22 2.33 -14.56
C LEU A 140 2.72 3.29 -13.48
N GLY A 141 2.47 2.98 -12.21
CA GLY A 141 2.90 3.80 -11.08
C GLY A 141 4.42 3.93 -11.00
N THR A 142 5.14 2.84 -11.21
CA THR A 142 6.62 2.87 -11.23
C THR A 142 7.16 3.61 -12.46
N ALA A 143 6.49 3.52 -13.63
CA ALA A 143 6.86 4.31 -14.80
C ALA A 143 6.67 5.81 -14.57
N TYR A 144 5.53 6.19 -13.99
CA TYR A 144 5.25 7.58 -13.60
C TYR A 144 6.24 8.08 -12.54
N MET A 145 6.51 7.28 -11.51
CA MET A 145 7.50 7.60 -10.47
C MET A 145 8.89 7.85 -11.08
N ARG A 146 9.34 7.01 -12.02
CA ARG A 146 10.62 7.21 -12.71
C ARG A 146 10.62 8.51 -13.52
N GLU A 147 9.55 8.80 -14.24
CA GLU A 147 9.42 10.05 -14.99
C GLU A 147 9.51 11.29 -14.08
N GLN A 148 8.87 11.25 -12.91
CA GLN A 148 8.94 12.37 -11.95
C GLN A 148 10.36 12.54 -11.38
N LEU A 149 11.04 11.43 -11.07
CA LEU A 149 12.44 11.48 -10.63
C LEU A 149 13.36 12.05 -11.68
N ASP A 150 13.18 11.67 -12.95
CA ASP A 150 14.01 12.18 -14.05
C ASP A 150 13.77 13.68 -14.28
N ARG A 151 12.53 14.15 -14.06
CA ARG A 151 12.16 15.56 -14.23
C ARG A 151 12.62 16.44 -13.08
N TYR A 152 12.50 15.99 -11.85
CA TYR A 152 12.69 16.81 -10.66
C TYR A 152 13.91 16.41 -9.80
N GLY A 153 14.59 15.34 -10.14
CA GLY A 153 15.83 14.88 -9.51
C GLY A 153 15.69 14.23 -8.15
N ARG A 154 14.49 14.24 -7.52
CA ARG A 154 14.20 13.53 -6.26
C ARG A 154 12.71 13.41 -6.02
N ILE A 155 12.34 12.44 -5.18
CA ILE A 155 11.02 12.31 -4.57
C ILE A 155 11.17 12.82 -3.14
N GLU A 156 10.39 13.80 -2.79
CA GLU A 156 10.23 14.23 -1.39
C GLU A 156 9.15 13.40 -0.72
#